data_0df56e17841840712465194bc07bcd9b
#
_entry.id   0df56e17841840712465194bc07bcd9b
#
_cell.length_a   1.000
_cell.length_b   1.000
_cell.length_c   1.000
_cell.angle_alpha   90.00
_cell.angle_beta   90.00
_cell.angle_gamma   90.00
#
_symmetry.space_group_name_H-M   'P 1'
#
loop_
_entity.id
_entity.type
_entity.pdbx_description
1 polymer ?
#
loop_
_entity_poly.entity_id
_entity_poly.type
_entity_poly.pdbx_seq_one_letter_code
_entity_poly.pdbx_strand_id
1 'polypeptide(L)'
;YVPDYLNEIVEQLVLLWELDTSTFVYGSGKRKSKEQRHYEHLTTFCQKLQEYIQKIEICGPNRNSYSKTDNSATFMRIKTDYMGNDQLLPAYNVQIGVADEYIAVVDVNHYRSDMDCFVPLMEHFKQTYGFYPQYPVADAGYGSYNNYIFCEQNGIEKYMKFPMFKKETKDQKYHEDPFRAVNFRIDEQGVMRCPNDKAFHFLYRKNVRGNQYGRKEELYECEDCSGCPYAEKCKKTDKNRTVRINQELTSMHQEVIENLESIHGALLRMNRSIQAEGTFGIMKNDRWYKRIVRRGIHSVKLEVLLVAIGHNLYKYQKKKMRNRTAA
;
A
#
# COMPACT_ATOMS: atom_id res chain seq x y z
N TYR A 1 -15.19 21.34 11.66
CA TYR A 1 -15.06 22.77 12.02
C TYR A 1 -14.48 23.49 10.83
N VAL A 2 -15.18 24.51 10.36
CA VAL A 2 -14.76 25.36 9.23
C VAL A 2 -14.01 26.56 9.84
N PRO A 3 -12.80 26.93 9.33
CA PRO A 3 -12.05 28.05 9.87
C PRO A 3 -12.83 29.35 9.93
N ASP A 4 -13.67 29.60 8.93
CA ASP A 4 -14.52 30.78 8.85
C ASP A 4 -15.49 30.88 10.03
N TYR A 5 -16.12 29.75 10.42
CA TYR A 5 -17.01 29.69 11.57
C TYR A 5 -16.29 30.01 12.90
N LEU A 6 -15.04 29.56 13.06
CA LEU A 6 -14.26 29.92 14.26
C LEU A 6 -13.82 31.38 14.26
N ASN A 7 -13.52 31.95 13.12
CA ASN A 7 -13.23 33.38 13.00
C ASN A 7 -14.46 34.23 13.36
N GLU A 8 -15.65 33.84 12.88
CA GLU A 8 -16.93 34.49 13.26
C GLU A 8 -17.15 34.43 14.78
N ILE A 9 -16.90 33.29 15.42
CA ILE A 9 -17.00 33.15 16.88
C ILE A 9 -16.03 34.10 17.58
N VAL A 10 -14.78 34.21 17.11
CA VAL A 10 -13.80 35.13 17.69
C VAL A 10 -14.24 36.59 17.56
N GLU A 11 -14.77 36.98 16.40
CA GLU A 11 -15.32 38.31 16.18
C GLU A 11 -16.52 38.61 17.08
N GLN A 12 -17.46 37.68 17.21
CA GLN A 12 -18.61 37.79 18.12
C GLN A 12 -18.17 37.91 19.59
N LEU A 13 -17.16 37.17 20.03
CA LEU A 13 -16.62 37.29 21.39
C LEU A 13 -15.93 38.61 21.64
N VAL A 14 -15.26 39.19 20.65
CA VAL A 14 -14.67 40.54 20.75
C VAL A 14 -15.77 41.57 20.98
N LEU A 15 -16.88 41.47 20.24
CA LEU A 15 -18.02 42.34 20.38
C LEU A 15 -18.78 42.14 21.72
N LEU A 16 -19.05 40.88 22.08
CA LEU A 16 -19.79 40.54 23.28
C LEU A 16 -19.08 40.95 24.57
N TRP A 17 -17.76 40.85 24.59
CA TRP A 17 -16.93 41.21 25.75
C TRP A 17 -16.35 42.62 25.66
N GLU A 18 -16.75 43.40 24.66
CA GLU A 18 -16.22 44.76 24.40
C GLU A 18 -14.71 44.83 24.51
N LEU A 19 -14.02 43.81 23.91
CA LEU A 19 -12.60 43.64 24.04
C LEU A 19 -11.83 44.69 23.24
N ASP A 20 -11.10 45.54 23.94
CA ASP A 20 -10.10 46.41 23.33
C ASP A 20 -8.74 45.70 23.29
N THR A 21 -8.37 45.20 22.12
CA THR A 21 -7.11 44.48 21.92
C THR A 21 -5.88 45.38 22.10
N SER A 22 -6.04 46.70 22.09
CA SER A 22 -4.96 47.67 22.32
C SER A 22 -4.52 47.69 23.79
N THR A 23 -5.40 47.28 24.70
CA THR A 23 -5.14 47.19 26.16
C THR A 23 -4.47 45.89 26.60
N PHE A 24 -4.26 44.95 25.67
CA PHE A 24 -3.68 43.66 25.97
C PHE A 24 -2.24 43.79 26.48
N VAL A 25 -1.94 43.05 27.55
CA VAL A 25 -0.61 43.04 28.16
C VAL A 25 0.20 41.84 27.68
N TYR A 26 1.47 42.12 27.36
CA TYR A 26 2.41 41.09 26.90
C TYR A 26 3.70 41.20 27.72
N GLY A 27 4.46 40.07 27.76
CA GLY A 27 5.77 40.00 28.41
C GLY A 27 5.78 39.29 29.78
N SER A 28 6.98 39.02 30.25
CA SER A 28 7.22 38.34 31.52
C SER A 28 6.78 39.18 32.72
N GLY A 29 6.14 38.57 33.70
CA GLY A 29 5.69 39.23 34.93
C GLY A 29 4.38 40.00 34.83
N LYS A 30 3.76 40.11 33.67
CA LYS A 30 2.45 40.77 33.47
C LYS A 30 1.34 39.75 33.56
N ARG A 31 0.28 40.04 34.35
CA ARG A 31 -0.91 39.18 34.50
C ARG A 31 -1.94 39.55 33.46
N LYS A 32 -2.15 38.65 32.48
CA LYS A 32 -3.19 38.77 31.46
C LYS A 32 -4.58 38.61 32.08
N SER A 33 -5.56 39.37 31.59
CA SER A 33 -6.96 39.18 31.95
C SER A 33 -7.45 37.78 31.50
N LYS A 34 -8.60 37.33 32.01
CA LYS A 34 -9.19 36.05 31.66
C LYS A 34 -9.68 36.08 30.19
N GLU A 35 -10.25 37.17 29.78
CA GLU A 35 -10.78 37.44 28.44
C GLU A 35 -9.64 37.47 27.41
N GLN A 36 -8.53 38.17 27.70
CA GLN A 36 -7.33 38.19 26.85
C GLN A 36 -6.79 36.78 26.63
N ARG A 37 -6.73 35.94 27.67
CA ARG A 37 -6.26 34.53 27.53
C ARG A 37 -7.17 33.72 26.64
N HIS A 38 -8.49 33.85 26.77
CA HIS A 38 -9.46 33.14 25.92
C HIS A 38 -9.35 33.57 24.47
N TYR A 39 -9.27 34.88 24.22
CA TYR A 39 -9.07 35.42 22.88
C TYR A 39 -7.80 34.90 22.21
N GLU A 40 -6.66 34.97 22.90
CA GLU A 40 -5.38 34.48 22.40
C GLU A 40 -5.40 32.96 22.10
N HIS A 41 -6.07 32.16 22.96
CA HIS A 41 -6.24 30.73 22.73
C HIS A 41 -7.08 30.45 21.46
N LEU A 42 -8.22 31.11 21.31
CA LEU A 42 -9.08 30.92 20.15
C LEU A 42 -8.38 31.35 18.85
N THR A 43 -7.75 32.52 18.85
CA THR A 43 -6.98 32.99 17.69
C THR A 43 -5.85 32.00 17.33
N THR A 44 -5.15 31.47 18.33
CA THR A 44 -4.13 30.44 18.11
C THR A 44 -4.72 29.16 17.51
N PHE A 45 -5.92 28.76 17.95
CA PHE A 45 -6.60 27.58 17.38
C PHE A 45 -7.03 27.82 15.93
N CYS A 46 -7.56 28.98 15.60
CA CYS A 46 -7.90 29.35 14.22
C CYS A 46 -6.67 29.29 13.30
N GLN A 47 -5.56 29.90 13.73
CA GLN A 47 -4.31 29.86 12.97
C GLN A 47 -3.80 28.44 12.76
N LYS A 48 -3.78 27.62 13.82
CA LYS A 48 -3.37 26.21 13.70
C LYS A 48 -4.30 25.39 12.82
N LEU A 49 -5.60 25.64 12.88
CA LEU A 49 -6.56 24.94 12.03
C LEU A 49 -6.30 25.25 10.55
N GLN A 50 -6.11 26.51 10.20
CA GLN A 50 -5.74 26.92 8.85
C GLN A 50 -4.45 26.27 8.38
N GLU A 51 -3.42 26.25 9.25
CA GLU A 51 -2.15 25.57 8.96
C GLU A 51 -2.35 24.07 8.72
N TYR A 52 -3.19 23.40 9.50
CA TYR A 52 -3.47 21.97 9.34
C TYR A 52 -4.24 21.68 8.05
N ILE A 53 -5.20 22.51 7.67
CA ILE A 53 -5.93 22.40 6.40
C ILE A 53 -4.95 22.47 5.23
N GLN A 54 -4.08 23.47 5.21
CA GLN A 54 -3.04 23.60 4.17
C GLN A 54 -2.12 22.35 4.12
N LYS A 55 -1.72 21.81 5.28
CA LYS A 55 -0.90 20.60 5.34
C LYS A 55 -1.65 19.37 4.83
N ILE A 56 -2.96 19.27 5.09
CA ILE A 56 -3.82 18.17 4.58
C ILE A 56 -3.96 18.29 3.06
N GLU A 57 -4.14 19.49 2.52
CA GLU A 57 -4.19 19.73 1.07
C GLU A 57 -2.89 19.33 0.38
N ILE A 58 -1.73 19.69 0.94
CA ILE A 58 -0.42 19.27 0.43
C ILE A 58 -0.27 17.75 0.46
N CYS A 59 -0.74 17.10 1.54
CA CYS A 59 -0.73 15.64 1.63
C CYS A 59 -1.57 14.98 0.53
N GLY A 60 -2.76 15.53 0.28
CA GLY A 60 -3.75 14.90 -0.59
C GLY A 60 -4.37 13.61 0.01
N PRO A 61 -5.28 12.95 -0.72
CA PRO A 61 -6.10 11.86 -0.17
C PRO A 61 -5.35 10.53 0.05
N ASN A 62 -4.23 10.31 -0.64
CA ASN A 62 -3.59 8.98 -0.74
C ASN A 62 -2.33 8.82 0.12
N ARG A 63 -1.98 9.82 0.92
CA ARG A 63 -0.83 9.76 1.82
C ARG A 63 -1.13 10.51 3.12
N ASN A 64 -0.37 10.26 4.16
CA ASN A 64 -0.55 10.88 5.48
C ASN A 64 0.70 11.64 5.95
N SER A 65 1.66 11.85 5.08
CA SER A 65 2.87 12.60 5.38
C SER A 65 3.52 13.15 4.10
N TYR A 66 4.23 14.25 4.23
CA TYR A 66 5.06 14.82 3.19
C TYR A 66 6.31 15.45 3.81
N SER A 67 7.36 15.62 3.01
CA SER A 67 8.58 16.29 3.46
C SER A 67 8.47 17.80 3.24
N LYS A 68 8.87 18.60 4.23
CA LYS A 68 8.89 20.06 4.11
C LYS A 68 9.85 20.56 3.02
N THR A 69 10.89 19.79 2.72
CA THR A 69 11.89 20.15 1.70
C THR A 69 11.53 19.66 0.30
N ASP A 70 10.57 18.72 0.22
CA ASP A 70 10.03 18.19 -1.03
C ASP A 70 8.61 17.69 -0.78
N ASN A 71 7.63 18.54 -1.06
CA ASN A 71 6.22 18.26 -0.78
C ASN A 71 5.67 17.07 -1.57
N SER A 72 6.33 16.65 -2.64
CA SER A 72 5.96 15.45 -3.40
C SER A 72 6.47 14.16 -2.77
N ALA A 73 7.51 14.19 -1.94
CA ALA A 73 8.07 13.02 -1.28
C ALA A 73 7.25 12.64 -0.04
N THR A 74 7.12 11.34 0.20
CA THR A 74 6.45 10.77 1.38
C THR A 74 7.48 10.12 2.29
N PHE A 75 7.26 10.18 3.60
CA PHE A 75 8.13 9.46 4.54
C PHE A 75 7.90 7.95 4.45
N MET A 76 8.95 7.23 4.08
CA MET A 76 8.93 5.77 3.87
C MET A 76 10.11 5.11 4.60
N ARG A 77 9.92 3.84 4.97
CA ARG A 77 11.02 3.00 5.44
C ARG A 77 11.83 2.50 4.26
N ILE A 78 13.10 2.84 4.20
CA ILE A 78 14.01 2.43 3.14
C ILE A 78 14.80 1.21 3.60
N LYS A 79 14.90 0.16 2.76
CA LYS A 79 15.61 -1.09 3.09
C LYS A 79 17.09 -0.87 3.43
N THR A 80 17.71 0.13 2.84
CA THR A 80 19.11 0.49 3.09
C THR A 80 19.14 1.88 3.70
N ASP A 81 18.96 1.94 5.00
CA ASP A 81 19.09 3.18 5.76
C ASP A 81 20.58 3.48 6.03
N TYR A 82 20.99 4.70 5.69
CA TYR A 82 22.38 5.15 5.92
C TYR A 82 22.74 5.27 7.40
N MET A 83 21.74 5.59 8.22
CA MET A 83 21.93 5.80 9.64
C MET A 83 21.81 4.48 10.41
N GLY A 84 21.29 3.42 9.78
CA GLY A 84 21.11 2.11 10.40
C GLY A 84 20.13 2.10 11.59
N ASN A 85 19.26 3.10 11.66
CA ASN A 85 18.34 3.31 12.82
C ASN A 85 16.87 3.15 12.46
N ASP A 86 16.56 2.61 11.28
CA ASP A 86 15.20 2.36 10.79
C ASP A 86 14.31 3.61 10.68
N GLN A 87 14.89 4.80 10.54
CA GLN A 87 14.14 6.03 10.37
C GLN A 87 13.31 6.04 9.09
N LEU A 88 12.16 6.73 9.16
CA LEU A 88 11.40 7.07 7.97
C LEU A 88 12.11 8.24 7.26
N LEU A 89 12.43 8.05 5.98
CA LEU A 89 13.09 9.06 5.16
C LEU A 89 12.17 9.54 4.04
N PRO A 90 12.29 10.81 3.59
CA PRO A 90 11.59 11.28 2.40
C PRO A 90 11.98 10.45 1.19
N ALA A 91 11.01 9.85 0.52
CA ALA A 91 11.28 8.95 -0.59
C ALA A 91 10.14 8.95 -1.62
N TYR A 92 10.46 8.40 -2.77
CA TYR A 92 9.52 8.06 -3.84
C TYR A 92 9.50 6.56 -4.05
N ASN A 93 8.35 6.02 -4.40
CA ASN A 93 8.23 4.63 -4.84
C ASN A 93 8.40 4.59 -6.37
N VAL A 94 9.52 4.01 -6.82
CA VAL A 94 9.87 3.90 -8.23
C VAL A 94 9.54 2.51 -8.71
N GLN A 95 8.65 2.42 -9.67
CA GLN A 95 8.21 1.20 -10.32
C GLN A 95 8.83 1.10 -11.72
N ILE A 96 9.31 -0.09 -12.08
CA ILE A 96 9.77 -0.38 -13.44
C ILE A 96 9.16 -1.69 -13.92
N GLY A 97 8.65 -1.70 -15.15
CA GLY A 97 8.30 -2.92 -15.88
C GLY A 97 9.45 -3.29 -16.82
N VAL A 98 9.94 -4.54 -16.72
CA VAL A 98 11.05 -5.05 -17.52
C VAL A 98 10.55 -6.15 -18.43
N ALA A 99 10.88 -6.06 -19.71
CA ALA A 99 10.59 -7.08 -20.72
C ALA A 99 11.87 -7.30 -21.56
N ASP A 100 12.26 -8.56 -21.73
CA ASP A 100 13.44 -8.95 -22.51
C ASP A 100 14.73 -8.18 -22.13
N GLU A 101 14.92 -7.95 -20.80
CA GLU A 101 16.02 -7.19 -20.20
C GLU A 101 15.98 -5.66 -20.43
N TYR A 102 14.98 -5.14 -21.15
CA TYR A 102 14.77 -3.69 -21.33
C TYR A 102 13.75 -3.16 -20.35
N ILE A 103 13.93 -1.94 -19.89
CA ILE A 103 12.93 -1.23 -19.13
C ILE A 103 11.86 -0.74 -20.11
N ALA A 104 10.68 -1.36 -20.07
CA ALA A 104 9.57 -1.05 -20.96
C ALA A 104 8.73 0.11 -20.42
N VAL A 105 8.55 0.20 -19.10
CA VAL A 105 7.74 1.25 -18.47
C VAL A 105 8.35 1.66 -17.15
N VAL A 106 8.22 2.94 -16.82
CA VAL A 106 8.65 3.54 -15.56
C VAL A 106 7.49 4.31 -14.98
N ASP A 107 7.24 4.14 -13.69
CA ASP A 107 6.35 5.04 -12.95
C ASP A 107 6.98 5.45 -11.62
N VAL A 108 6.68 6.68 -11.16
CA VAL A 108 7.18 7.23 -9.92
C VAL A 108 5.99 7.72 -9.11
N ASN A 109 5.83 7.16 -7.94
CA ASN A 109 4.71 7.40 -7.05
C ASN A 109 5.18 7.89 -5.68
N HIS A 110 4.25 8.48 -4.95
CA HIS A 110 4.41 8.81 -3.54
C HIS A 110 3.73 7.80 -2.60
N TYR A 111 3.21 6.67 -3.14
CA TYR A 111 2.58 5.61 -2.35
C TYR A 111 3.63 4.81 -1.57
N ARG A 112 3.32 4.48 -0.32
CA ARG A 112 4.22 3.69 0.54
C ARG A 112 4.14 2.20 0.28
N SER A 113 3.05 1.74 -0.32
CA SER A 113 2.80 0.34 -0.64
C SER A 113 2.90 0.10 -2.15
N ASP A 114 3.54 -1.00 -2.53
CA ASP A 114 3.59 -1.44 -3.92
C ASP A 114 2.22 -1.89 -4.44
N MET A 115 1.31 -2.28 -3.53
CA MET A 115 -0.07 -2.61 -3.88
C MET A 115 -0.79 -1.49 -4.63
N ASP A 116 -0.53 -0.24 -4.23
CA ASP A 116 -1.16 0.94 -4.82
C ASP A 116 -0.47 1.40 -6.11
N CYS A 117 0.70 0.83 -6.43
CA CYS A 117 1.51 1.20 -7.59
C CYS A 117 1.23 0.32 -8.83
N PHE A 118 0.59 -0.84 -8.67
CA PHE A 118 0.38 -1.77 -9.77
C PHE A 118 -0.52 -1.20 -10.86
N VAL A 119 -1.72 -0.76 -10.50
CA VAL A 119 -2.69 -0.22 -11.46
C VAL A 119 -2.13 1.00 -12.20
N PRO A 120 -1.56 2.02 -11.53
CA PRO A 120 -0.92 3.14 -12.23
C PRO A 120 0.16 2.71 -13.24
N LEU A 121 0.98 1.71 -12.89
CA LEU A 121 2.01 1.19 -13.80
C LEU A 121 1.41 0.51 -15.03
N MET A 122 0.35 -0.30 -14.85
CA MET A 122 -0.35 -0.97 -15.95
C MET A 122 -1.06 0.03 -16.88
N GLU A 123 -1.71 1.04 -16.31
CA GLU A 123 -2.31 2.13 -17.08
C GLU A 123 -1.26 2.90 -17.90
N HIS A 124 -0.13 3.18 -17.31
CA HIS A 124 0.97 3.86 -18.00
C HIS A 124 1.55 2.99 -19.12
N PHE A 125 1.66 1.68 -18.90
CA PHE A 125 2.06 0.72 -19.93
C PHE A 125 1.05 0.76 -21.10
N LYS A 126 -0.24 0.67 -20.83
CA LYS A 126 -1.30 0.74 -21.84
C LYS A 126 -1.29 2.05 -22.62
N GLN A 127 -1.09 3.18 -21.94
CA GLN A 127 -0.97 4.48 -22.60
C GLN A 127 0.21 4.53 -23.57
N THR A 128 1.29 3.84 -23.27
CA THR A 128 2.52 3.81 -24.08
C THR A 128 2.41 2.86 -25.26
N TYR A 129 1.81 1.67 -25.06
CA TYR A 129 1.83 0.57 -26.04
C TYR A 129 0.46 0.26 -26.68
N GLY A 130 -0.62 0.82 -26.14
CA GLY A 130 -1.99 0.59 -26.63
C GLY A 130 -2.67 -0.69 -26.09
N PHE A 131 -1.98 -1.50 -25.30
CA PHE A 131 -2.50 -2.75 -24.71
C PHE A 131 -1.93 -2.98 -23.31
N TYR A 132 -2.56 -3.86 -22.53
CA TYR A 132 -2.01 -4.35 -21.27
C TYR A 132 -1.09 -5.56 -21.49
N PRO A 133 -0.03 -5.75 -20.65
CA PRO A 133 0.76 -6.97 -20.70
C PRO A 133 -0.12 -8.16 -20.26
N GLN A 134 -0.06 -9.26 -20.98
CA GLN A 134 -0.84 -10.46 -20.66
C GLN A 134 -0.37 -11.12 -19.35
N TYR A 135 0.93 -11.17 -19.12
CA TYR A 135 1.57 -11.87 -18.00
C TYR A 135 2.42 -10.93 -17.11
N PRO A 136 1.83 -9.99 -16.37
CA PRO A 136 2.61 -9.15 -15.46
C PRO A 136 3.02 -9.96 -14.24
N VAL A 137 4.30 -10.25 -14.12
CA VAL A 137 4.84 -11.03 -13.00
C VAL A 137 5.40 -10.09 -11.93
N ALA A 138 4.82 -10.15 -10.74
CA ALA A 138 5.21 -9.30 -9.63
C ALA A 138 5.40 -10.09 -8.33
N ASP A 139 6.05 -9.47 -7.34
CA ASP A 139 6.26 -10.10 -6.04
C ASP A 139 5.02 -9.98 -5.12
N ALA A 140 5.17 -10.45 -3.88
CA ALA A 140 4.06 -10.48 -2.92
C ALA A 140 3.61 -9.08 -2.46
N GLY A 141 4.38 -8.04 -2.73
CA GLY A 141 4.01 -6.66 -2.42
C GLY A 141 2.86 -6.13 -3.26
N TYR A 142 2.59 -6.75 -4.43
CA TYR A 142 1.55 -6.31 -5.36
C TYR A 142 0.24 -7.09 -5.23
N GLY A 143 0.26 -8.29 -4.65
CA GLY A 143 -0.91 -9.17 -4.56
C GLY A 143 -1.96 -8.61 -3.62
N SER A 144 -3.04 -8.07 -4.17
CA SER A 144 -4.17 -7.52 -3.44
C SER A 144 -5.48 -7.78 -4.16
N TYR A 145 -6.59 -7.74 -3.42
CA TYR A 145 -7.92 -7.88 -4.00
C TYR A 145 -8.15 -6.88 -5.15
N ASN A 146 -7.81 -5.61 -4.94
CA ASN A 146 -8.00 -4.58 -5.97
C ASN A 146 -7.21 -4.88 -7.25
N ASN A 147 -5.96 -5.31 -7.13
CA ASN A 147 -5.11 -5.61 -8.28
C ASN A 147 -5.59 -6.86 -9.02
N TYR A 148 -6.11 -7.87 -8.31
CA TYR A 148 -6.68 -9.05 -8.94
C TYR A 148 -7.98 -8.76 -9.70
N ILE A 149 -8.89 -7.95 -9.12
CA ILE A 149 -10.10 -7.51 -9.82
C ILE A 149 -9.75 -6.66 -11.04
N PHE A 150 -8.78 -5.76 -10.93
CA PHE A 150 -8.29 -4.99 -12.08
C PHE A 150 -7.79 -5.92 -13.20
N CYS A 151 -7.04 -6.96 -12.86
CA CYS A 151 -6.59 -7.95 -13.84
C CYS A 151 -7.76 -8.65 -14.53
N GLU A 152 -8.76 -9.14 -13.78
CA GLU A 152 -9.96 -9.78 -14.34
C GLU A 152 -10.72 -8.87 -15.29
N GLN A 153 -10.96 -7.63 -14.89
CA GLN A 153 -11.71 -6.67 -15.71
C GLN A 153 -11.01 -6.28 -17.02
N ASN A 154 -9.68 -6.46 -17.08
CA ASN A 154 -8.86 -6.07 -18.23
C ASN A 154 -8.26 -7.28 -18.98
N GLY A 155 -8.67 -8.51 -18.70
CA GLY A 155 -8.17 -9.71 -19.38
C GLY A 155 -6.69 -9.99 -19.12
N ILE A 156 -6.17 -9.56 -17.97
CA ILE A 156 -4.78 -9.75 -17.54
C ILE A 156 -4.71 -11.00 -16.66
N GLU A 157 -3.77 -11.90 -16.93
CA GLU A 157 -3.60 -13.10 -16.11
C GLU A 157 -2.86 -12.79 -14.80
N LYS A 158 -3.25 -13.46 -13.71
CA LYS A 158 -2.76 -13.19 -12.36
C LYS A 158 -1.48 -13.97 -12.06
N TYR A 159 -0.32 -13.34 -12.23
CA TYR A 159 1.00 -13.88 -11.87
C TYR A 159 1.69 -13.09 -10.74
N MET A 160 0.90 -12.44 -9.90
CA MET A 160 1.38 -11.70 -8.73
C MET A 160 1.17 -12.53 -7.46
N LYS A 161 2.26 -12.77 -6.72
CA LYS A 161 2.15 -13.43 -5.41
C LYS A 161 1.37 -12.56 -4.42
N PHE A 162 0.70 -13.19 -3.47
CA PHE A 162 0.14 -12.52 -2.29
C PHE A 162 1.03 -12.71 -1.05
N PRO A 163 0.90 -11.91 0.01
CA PRO A 163 1.83 -11.92 1.16
C PRO A 163 2.04 -13.29 1.82
N MET A 164 1.01 -14.15 1.82
CA MET A 164 1.08 -15.49 2.43
C MET A 164 1.44 -16.60 1.44
N PHE A 165 1.68 -16.31 0.16
CA PHE A 165 1.90 -17.27 -0.91
C PHE A 165 2.95 -18.35 -0.55
N LYS A 166 4.11 -17.94 0.02
CA LYS A 166 5.16 -18.87 0.41
C LYS A 166 4.72 -19.86 1.51
N LYS A 167 3.89 -19.38 2.45
CA LYS A 167 3.36 -20.24 3.52
C LYS A 167 2.29 -21.20 2.98
N GLU A 168 1.42 -20.70 2.09
CA GLU A 168 0.38 -21.56 1.47
C GLU A 168 0.98 -22.66 0.61
N THR A 169 2.10 -22.43 -0.08
CA THR A 169 2.66 -23.39 -1.04
C THR A 169 3.80 -24.25 -0.50
N LYS A 170 4.48 -23.83 0.59
CA LYS A 170 5.70 -24.50 1.06
C LYS A 170 5.68 -24.89 2.54
N ASP A 171 4.78 -24.33 3.33
CA ASP A 171 4.65 -24.67 4.75
C ASP A 171 3.44 -25.59 4.94
N GLN A 172 3.68 -26.89 4.89
CA GLN A 172 2.63 -27.91 5.02
C GLN A 172 1.85 -27.78 6.33
N LYS A 173 2.53 -27.47 7.45
CA LYS A 173 1.87 -27.27 8.74
C LYS A 173 0.90 -26.09 8.72
N TYR A 174 1.26 -25.03 8.03
CA TYR A 174 0.39 -23.87 7.86
C TYR A 174 -0.77 -24.17 6.91
N HIS A 175 -0.49 -24.83 5.78
CA HIS A 175 -1.51 -25.15 4.78
C HIS A 175 -2.57 -26.12 5.34
N GLU A 176 -2.15 -27.15 6.06
CA GLU A 176 -3.00 -28.20 6.62
C GLU A 176 -3.51 -27.88 8.04
N ASP A 177 -3.22 -26.70 8.62
CA ASP A 177 -3.66 -26.35 9.96
C ASP A 177 -5.20 -26.40 10.06
N PRO A 178 -5.77 -27.34 10.83
CA PRO A 178 -7.21 -27.53 10.93
C PRO A 178 -7.94 -26.34 11.59
N PHE A 179 -7.20 -25.45 12.25
CA PHE A 179 -7.79 -24.29 12.90
C PHE A 179 -7.87 -23.06 11.97
N ARG A 180 -7.44 -23.14 10.74
CA ARG A 180 -7.65 -22.09 9.73
C ARG A 180 -9.07 -22.20 9.16
N ALA A 181 -9.77 -21.07 9.08
CA ALA A 181 -11.15 -21.03 8.58
C ALA A 181 -11.30 -21.58 7.15
N VAL A 182 -10.27 -21.43 6.31
CA VAL A 182 -10.26 -21.97 4.94
C VAL A 182 -10.28 -23.50 4.91
N ASN A 183 -9.82 -24.16 5.98
CA ASN A 183 -9.77 -25.62 6.13
C ASN A 183 -10.97 -26.18 6.89
N PHE A 184 -11.93 -25.34 7.29
CA PHE A 184 -13.13 -25.81 7.95
C PHE A 184 -14.00 -26.62 6.99
N ARG A 185 -14.54 -27.73 7.47
CA ARG A 185 -15.44 -28.57 6.70
C ARG A 185 -16.77 -27.85 6.46
N ILE A 186 -17.28 -27.94 5.25
CA ILE A 186 -18.65 -27.55 4.94
C ILE A 186 -19.47 -28.83 4.88
N ASP A 187 -20.54 -28.92 5.68
CA ASP A 187 -21.43 -30.07 5.71
C ASP A 187 -22.38 -30.11 4.49
N GLU A 188 -23.19 -31.15 4.38
CA GLU A 188 -24.14 -31.35 3.29
C GLU A 188 -25.22 -30.25 3.20
N GLN A 189 -25.48 -29.56 4.32
CA GLN A 189 -26.40 -28.42 4.39
C GLN A 189 -25.72 -27.08 4.08
N GLY A 190 -24.43 -27.08 3.75
CA GLY A 190 -23.67 -25.87 3.47
C GLY A 190 -23.22 -25.11 4.73
N VAL A 191 -23.30 -25.73 5.91
CA VAL A 191 -22.87 -25.12 7.17
C VAL A 191 -21.40 -25.40 7.41
N MET A 192 -20.65 -24.35 7.73
CA MET A 192 -19.23 -24.44 8.07
C MET A 192 -19.07 -25.00 9.50
N ARG A 193 -18.21 -26.03 9.65
CA ARG A 193 -17.94 -26.69 10.93
C ARG A 193 -16.47 -26.63 11.30
N CYS A 194 -16.22 -26.35 12.58
CA CYS A 194 -14.86 -26.33 13.12
C CYS A 194 -14.33 -27.77 13.36
N PRO A 195 -13.03 -27.92 13.71
CA PRO A 195 -12.45 -29.24 14.03
C PRO A 195 -13.12 -30.01 15.20
N ASN A 196 -13.90 -29.31 16.03
CA ASN A 196 -14.72 -29.91 17.09
C ASN A 196 -16.18 -30.08 16.66
N ASP A 197 -16.45 -30.12 15.38
CA ASP A 197 -17.76 -30.31 14.74
C ASP A 197 -18.85 -29.30 15.14
N LYS A 198 -18.46 -28.15 15.71
CA LYS A 198 -19.37 -27.07 16.06
C LYS A 198 -19.66 -26.20 14.84
N ALA A 199 -20.93 -25.81 14.67
CA ALA A 199 -21.39 -24.98 13.56
C ALA A 199 -20.94 -23.52 13.69
N PHE A 200 -20.67 -22.91 12.55
CA PHE A 200 -20.47 -21.47 12.44
C PHE A 200 -21.68 -20.82 11.80
N HIS A 201 -22.27 -19.86 12.50
CA HIS A 201 -23.43 -19.09 12.04
C HIS A 201 -23.01 -17.79 11.42
N PHE A 202 -23.60 -17.45 10.28
CA PHE A 202 -23.44 -16.15 9.65
C PHE A 202 -23.98 -15.05 10.54
N LEU A 203 -23.16 -14.03 10.81
CA LEU A 203 -23.58 -12.84 11.57
C LEU A 203 -23.99 -11.69 10.66
N TYR A 204 -23.04 -11.22 9.86
CA TYR A 204 -23.26 -10.13 8.93
C TYR A 204 -22.16 -10.06 7.86
N ARG A 205 -22.46 -9.30 6.81
CA ARG A 205 -21.53 -8.94 5.76
C ARG A 205 -21.05 -7.51 5.93
N LYS A 206 -19.77 -7.28 5.85
CA LYS A 206 -19.11 -5.99 6.07
C LYS A 206 -18.35 -5.56 4.83
N ASN A 207 -18.49 -4.28 4.46
CA ASN A 207 -17.62 -3.67 3.47
C ASN A 207 -16.22 -3.43 4.05
N VAL A 208 -15.19 -3.77 3.29
CA VAL A 208 -13.80 -3.51 3.68
C VAL A 208 -13.43 -2.08 3.28
N ARG A 209 -12.96 -1.30 4.25
CA ARG A 209 -12.54 0.09 3.99
C ARG A 209 -11.32 0.12 3.08
N GLY A 210 -11.19 1.18 2.27
CA GLY A 210 -10.01 1.41 1.43
C GLY A 210 -9.91 0.52 0.19
N ASN A 211 -10.99 -0.21 -0.18
CA ASN A 211 -11.02 -0.90 -1.46
C ASN A 211 -11.90 -0.17 -2.48
N GLN A 212 -11.48 -0.23 -3.76
CA GLN A 212 -12.11 0.47 -4.88
C GLN A 212 -13.21 -0.36 -5.57
N TYR A 213 -13.22 -1.69 -5.36
CA TYR A 213 -14.07 -2.64 -6.07
C TYR A 213 -15.11 -3.31 -5.17
N GLY A 214 -15.47 -2.68 -4.05
CA GLY A 214 -16.58 -3.14 -3.21
C GLY A 214 -16.32 -4.45 -2.46
N ARG A 215 -15.07 -4.78 -2.11
CA ARG A 215 -14.70 -5.96 -1.33
C ARG A 215 -15.54 -6.08 -0.07
N LYS A 216 -16.14 -7.26 0.13
CA LYS A 216 -16.94 -7.60 1.30
C LYS A 216 -16.31 -8.76 2.06
N GLU A 217 -16.45 -8.75 3.36
CA GLU A 217 -16.08 -9.86 4.23
C GLU A 217 -17.33 -10.34 4.96
N GLU A 218 -17.50 -11.64 5.01
CA GLU A 218 -18.56 -12.30 5.77
C GLU A 218 -17.99 -12.71 7.13
N LEU A 219 -18.70 -12.34 8.17
CA LEU A 219 -18.37 -12.70 9.55
C LEU A 219 -19.24 -13.85 10.01
N TYR A 220 -18.59 -14.90 10.52
CA TYR A 220 -19.24 -16.06 11.11
C TYR A 220 -18.78 -16.22 12.54
N GLU A 221 -19.66 -16.72 13.42
CA GLU A 221 -19.37 -17.03 14.82
C GLU A 221 -19.69 -18.48 15.13
N CYS A 222 -18.82 -19.14 15.86
CA CYS A 222 -19.06 -20.49 16.37
C CYS A 222 -20.21 -20.49 17.36
N GLU A 223 -21.09 -21.49 17.27
CA GLU A 223 -22.27 -21.62 18.13
C GLU A 223 -21.92 -21.70 19.61
N ASP A 224 -20.91 -22.49 19.96
CA ASP A 224 -20.45 -22.62 21.33
C ASP A 224 -18.99 -23.12 21.39
N CYS A 225 -18.14 -22.35 22.09
CA CYS A 225 -16.75 -22.70 22.37
C CYS A 225 -16.48 -22.97 23.85
N SER A 226 -17.51 -23.07 24.71
CA SER A 226 -17.34 -23.41 26.11
C SER A 226 -16.90 -24.86 26.29
N GLY A 227 -15.89 -25.10 27.15
CA GLY A 227 -15.37 -26.46 27.38
C GLY A 227 -14.70 -27.11 26.16
N CYS A 228 -14.42 -26.39 25.09
CA CYS A 228 -13.81 -26.93 23.88
C CYS A 228 -12.36 -27.36 24.16
N PRO A 229 -11.97 -28.64 23.85
CA PRO A 229 -10.63 -29.16 24.10
C PRO A 229 -9.55 -28.46 23.26
N TYR A 230 -9.96 -27.78 22.20
CA TYR A 230 -9.06 -27.05 21.31
C TYR A 230 -9.02 -25.55 21.55
N ALA A 231 -9.66 -25.03 22.61
CA ALA A 231 -9.83 -23.59 22.85
C ALA A 231 -8.49 -22.82 22.81
N GLU A 232 -7.46 -23.32 23.48
CA GLU A 232 -6.13 -22.67 23.54
C GLU A 232 -5.46 -22.52 22.17
N LYS A 233 -5.63 -23.49 21.27
CA LYS A 233 -5.07 -23.46 19.92
C LYS A 233 -5.95 -22.70 18.93
N CYS A 234 -7.26 -22.68 19.19
CA CYS A 234 -8.26 -22.22 18.26
C CYS A 234 -8.66 -20.75 18.46
N LYS A 235 -8.73 -20.26 19.69
CA LYS A 235 -9.18 -18.90 20.02
C LYS A 235 -8.22 -18.19 20.98
N LYS A 236 -8.20 -16.86 20.92
CA LYS A 236 -7.35 -16.01 21.76
C LYS A 236 -8.13 -15.25 22.84
N THR A 237 -9.43 -15.39 22.89
CA THR A 237 -10.35 -14.68 23.80
C THR A 237 -11.32 -15.67 24.43
N ASP A 238 -11.97 -15.28 25.55
CA ASP A 238 -12.97 -16.12 26.22
C ASP A 238 -14.30 -16.23 25.44
N LYS A 239 -14.52 -15.35 24.48
CA LYS A 239 -15.71 -15.35 23.62
C LYS A 239 -15.68 -16.50 22.61
N ASN A 240 -16.82 -16.79 22.01
CA ASN A 240 -16.90 -17.69 20.86
C ASN A 240 -16.01 -17.21 19.74
N ARG A 241 -15.45 -18.18 19.00
CA ARG A 241 -14.56 -17.86 17.88
C ARG A 241 -15.34 -17.23 16.76
N THR A 242 -14.83 -16.09 16.25
CA THR A 242 -15.32 -15.49 15.01
C THR A 242 -14.29 -15.67 13.89
N VAL A 243 -14.76 -15.88 12.67
CA VAL A 243 -13.93 -15.96 11.46
C VAL A 243 -14.46 -15.01 10.40
N ARG A 244 -13.54 -14.45 9.62
CA ARG A 244 -13.86 -13.59 8.47
C ARG A 244 -13.51 -14.33 7.20
N ILE A 245 -14.45 -14.42 6.29
CA ILE A 245 -14.28 -15.11 5.01
C ILE A 245 -14.59 -14.14 3.88
N ASN A 246 -13.77 -14.21 2.86
CA ASN A 246 -14.03 -13.63 1.55
C ASN A 246 -13.78 -14.74 0.52
N GLN A 247 -14.84 -15.37 0.07
CA GLN A 247 -14.76 -16.51 -0.86
C GLN A 247 -14.13 -16.11 -2.19
N GLU A 248 -14.47 -14.93 -2.70
CA GLU A 248 -13.94 -14.40 -3.95
C GLU A 248 -12.40 -14.22 -3.88
N LEU A 249 -11.87 -13.61 -2.80
CA LEU A 249 -10.43 -13.48 -2.61
C LEU A 249 -9.75 -14.83 -2.42
N THR A 250 -10.40 -15.78 -1.75
CA THR A 250 -9.89 -17.14 -1.58
C THR A 250 -9.77 -17.86 -2.92
N SER A 251 -10.79 -17.74 -3.78
CA SER A 251 -10.76 -18.26 -5.14
C SER A 251 -9.66 -17.63 -6.00
N MET A 252 -9.49 -16.30 -5.92
CA MET A 252 -8.40 -15.62 -6.62
C MET A 252 -7.01 -16.07 -6.15
N HIS A 253 -6.84 -16.31 -4.84
CA HIS A 253 -5.58 -16.83 -4.31
C HIS A 253 -5.31 -18.25 -4.83
N GLN A 254 -6.33 -19.10 -4.93
CA GLN A 254 -6.20 -20.44 -5.48
C GLN A 254 -5.79 -20.39 -6.97
N GLU A 255 -6.45 -19.55 -7.77
CA GLU A 255 -6.06 -19.31 -9.16
C GLU A 255 -4.60 -18.84 -9.30
N VAL A 256 -4.18 -17.90 -8.45
CA VAL A 256 -2.79 -17.42 -8.43
C VAL A 256 -1.80 -18.53 -8.08
N ILE A 257 -2.16 -19.42 -7.15
CA ILE A 257 -1.33 -20.60 -6.81
C ILE A 257 -1.20 -21.51 -8.03
N GLU A 258 -2.32 -21.86 -8.66
CA GLU A 258 -2.34 -22.73 -9.85
C GLU A 258 -1.52 -22.13 -10.99
N ASN A 259 -1.74 -20.85 -11.29
CA ASN A 259 -0.97 -20.14 -12.33
C ASN A 259 0.54 -20.16 -12.03
N LEU A 260 0.94 -19.78 -10.82
CA LEU A 260 2.35 -19.66 -10.46
C LEU A 260 3.05 -21.02 -10.25
N GLU A 261 2.35 -22.08 -9.87
CA GLU A 261 2.92 -23.44 -9.70
C GLU A 261 2.90 -24.23 -11.02
N SER A 262 2.22 -23.75 -12.07
CA SER A 262 2.30 -24.32 -13.42
C SER A 262 3.74 -24.25 -13.99
N ILE A 263 4.04 -25.06 -15.01
CA ILE A 263 5.32 -24.98 -15.72
C ILE A 263 5.56 -23.58 -16.28
N HIS A 264 4.54 -22.99 -16.88
CA HIS A 264 4.62 -21.62 -17.42
C HIS A 264 4.89 -20.60 -16.30
N GLY A 265 4.15 -20.68 -15.20
CA GLY A 265 4.36 -19.81 -14.04
C GLY A 265 5.73 -19.95 -13.40
N ALA A 266 6.28 -21.16 -13.35
CA ALA A 266 7.63 -21.39 -12.85
C ALA A 266 8.69 -20.69 -13.73
N LEU A 267 8.54 -20.78 -15.06
CA LEU A 267 9.42 -20.09 -16.03
C LEU A 267 9.27 -18.56 -15.90
N LEU A 268 8.07 -18.05 -15.78
CA LEU A 268 7.81 -16.61 -15.61
C LEU A 268 8.45 -16.08 -14.31
N ARG A 269 8.34 -16.82 -13.20
CA ARG A 269 8.99 -16.45 -11.91
C ARG A 269 10.50 -16.43 -12.02
N MET A 270 11.09 -17.41 -12.70
CA MET A 270 12.53 -17.48 -12.94
C MET A 270 12.99 -16.29 -13.80
N ASN A 271 12.29 -16.02 -14.90
CA ASN A 271 12.59 -14.89 -15.77
C ASN A 271 12.47 -13.55 -15.05
N ARG A 272 11.45 -13.36 -14.20
CA ARG A 272 11.33 -12.15 -13.37
C ARG A 272 12.55 -11.94 -12.49
N SER A 273 13.01 -12.99 -11.80
CA SER A 273 14.19 -12.89 -10.93
C SER A 273 15.43 -12.48 -11.75
N ILE A 274 15.65 -13.08 -12.90
CA ILE A 274 16.79 -12.76 -13.76
C ILE A 274 16.67 -11.33 -14.32
N GLN A 275 15.53 -10.97 -14.87
CA GLN A 275 15.35 -9.70 -15.59
C GLN A 275 15.17 -8.51 -14.67
N ALA A 276 14.22 -8.56 -13.74
CA ALA A 276 13.91 -7.42 -12.89
C ALA A 276 15.00 -7.20 -11.83
N GLU A 277 15.41 -8.24 -11.10
CA GLU A 277 16.45 -8.12 -10.07
C GLU A 277 17.80 -7.80 -10.70
N GLY A 278 18.12 -8.41 -11.87
CA GLY A 278 19.32 -8.08 -12.64
C GLY A 278 19.34 -6.62 -13.11
N THR A 279 18.22 -6.08 -13.57
CA THR A 279 18.11 -4.67 -13.97
C THR A 279 18.34 -3.73 -12.78
N PHE A 280 17.69 -3.98 -11.65
CA PHE A 280 17.93 -3.20 -10.43
C PHE A 280 19.38 -3.34 -9.92
N GLY A 281 19.96 -4.53 -10.02
CA GLY A 281 21.36 -4.77 -9.68
C GLY A 281 22.31 -3.90 -10.50
N ILE A 282 22.15 -3.89 -11.83
CA ILE A 282 22.94 -3.05 -12.72
C ILE A 282 22.77 -1.57 -12.39
N MET A 283 21.54 -1.09 -12.22
CA MET A 283 21.26 0.32 -11.91
C MET A 283 21.90 0.74 -10.59
N LYS A 284 21.70 -0.02 -9.52
CA LYS A 284 22.10 0.36 -8.16
C LYS A 284 23.56 0.07 -7.85
N ASN A 285 24.09 -1.06 -8.31
CA ASN A 285 25.43 -1.52 -7.96
C ASN A 285 26.48 -1.15 -9.02
N ASP A 286 26.23 -1.47 -10.29
CA ASP A 286 27.21 -1.25 -11.35
C ASP A 286 27.25 0.21 -11.81
N ARG A 287 26.09 0.92 -11.74
CA ARG A 287 25.95 2.32 -12.16
C ARG A 287 25.80 3.30 -11.00
N TRP A 288 25.90 2.82 -9.77
CA TRP A 288 25.87 3.65 -8.55
C TRP A 288 24.63 4.55 -8.40
N TYR A 289 23.54 4.27 -9.12
CA TYR A 289 22.30 5.00 -8.99
C TYR A 289 21.56 4.54 -7.72
N LYS A 290 22.10 4.92 -6.56
CA LYS A 290 21.58 4.51 -5.24
C LYS A 290 20.60 5.52 -4.67
N ARG A 291 20.58 6.75 -5.17
CA ARG A 291 19.75 7.85 -4.67
C ARG A 291 19.20 8.70 -5.80
N ILE A 292 17.96 9.15 -5.61
CA ILE A 292 17.34 10.20 -6.39
C ILE A 292 17.96 11.52 -5.95
N VAL A 293 18.42 12.33 -6.89
CA VAL A 293 19.08 13.61 -6.64
C VAL A 293 18.09 14.78 -6.76
N ARG A 294 17.11 14.64 -7.64
CA ARG A 294 16.12 15.69 -7.91
C ARG A 294 15.00 15.71 -6.90
N ARG A 295 14.29 16.84 -6.81
CA ARG A 295 13.10 17.05 -5.97
C ARG A 295 11.90 17.36 -6.83
N GLY A 296 10.71 17.03 -6.31
CA GLY A 296 9.44 17.16 -7.03
C GLY A 296 9.20 16.02 -8.02
N ILE A 297 7.99 15.47 -8.01
CA ILE A 297 7.64 14.23 -8.72
C ILE A 297 7.94 14.29 -10.23
N HIS A 298 7.73 15.42 -10.89
CA HIS A 298 8.01 15.60 -12.33
C HIS A 298 9.50 15.52 -12.63
N SER A 299 10.34 16.17 -11.83
CA SER A 299 11.78 16.15 -12.00
C SER A 299 12.37 14.78 -11.67
N VAL A 300 11.79 14.09 -10.68
CA VAL A 300 12.17 12.72 -10.32
C VAL A 300 11.77 11.74 -11.43
N LYS A 301 10.56 11.87 -12.00
CA LYS A 301 10.16 11.08 -13.18
C LYS A 301 11.14 11.24 -14.33
N LEU A 302 11.52 12.48 -14.66
CA LEU A 302 12.51 12.74 -15.70
C LEU A 302 13.87 12.08 -15.40
N GLU A 303 14.35 12.22 -14.16
CA GLU A 303 15.61 11.59 -13.73
C GLU A 303 15.57 10.06 -13.94
N VAL A 304 14.53 9.39 -13.48
CA VAL A 304 14.37 7.93 -13.60
C VAL A 304 14.22 7.50 -15.07
N LEU A 305 13.51 8.28 -15.89
CA LEU A 305 13.40 8.03 -17.33
C LEU A 305 14.75 8.11 -18.03
N LEU A 306 15.57 9.12 -17.73
CA LEU A 306 16.92 9.23 -18.28
C LEU A 306 17.82 8.04 -17.89
N VAL A 307 17.71 7.58 -16.64
CA VAL A 307 18.40 6.37 -16.18
C VAL A 307 17.91 5.13 -16.94
N ALA A 308 16.61 5.00 -17.17
CA ALA A 308 16.02 3.90 -17.94
C ALA A 308 16.48 3.90 -19.40
N ILE A 309 16.52 5.07 -20.05
CA ILE A 309 17.06 5.23 -21.42
C ILE A 309 18.53 4.81 -21.47
N GLY A 310 19.35 5.28 -20.52
CA GLY A 310 20.75 4.90 -20.43
C GLY A 310 20.96 3.39 -20.24
N HIS A 311 20.12 2.75 -19.40
CA HIS A 311 20.11 1.30 -19.23
C HIS A 311 19.77 0.57 -20.54
N ASN A 312 18.72 1.00 -21.22
CA ASN A 312 18.28 0.38 -22.46
C ASN A 312 19.31 0.51 -23.59
N LEU A 313 19.95 1.68 -23.73
CA LEU A 313 21.06 1.86 -24.68
C LEU A 313 22.25 0.93 -24.37
N TYR A 314 22.60 0.80 -23.10
CA TYR A 314 23.66 -0.14 -22.67
C TYR A 314 23.31 -1.58 -23.03
N LYS A 315 22.09 -2.03 -22.73
CA LYS A 315 21.62 -3.38 -23.06
C LYS A 315 21.60 -3.62 -24.58
N TYR A 316 21.12 -2.65 -25.36
CA TYR A 316 21.13 -2.72 -26.81
C TYR A 316 22.54 -2.89 -27.36
N GLN A 317 23.51 -2.08 -26.94
CA GLN A 317 24.91 -2.19 -27.39
C GLN A 317 25.50 -3.52 -26.99
N LYS A 318 25.27 -4.00 -25.78
CA LYS A 318 25.80 -5.31 -25.33
C LYS A 318 25.22 -6.47 -26.15
N LYS A 319 23.93 -6.48 -26.46
CA LYS A 319 23.30 -7.49 -27.34
C LYS A 319 23.89 -7.41 -28.78
N LYS A 320 24.03 -6.20 -29.33
CA LYS A 320 24.61 -5.99 -30.65
C LYS A 320 26.05 -6.49 -30.77
N MET A 321 26.88 -6.27 -29.75
CA MET A 321 28.28 -6.78 -29.72
C MET A 321 28.32 -8.31 -29.65
N ARG A 322 27.49 -8.95 -28.82
CA ARG A 322 27.39 -10.40 -28.71
C ARG A 322 27.05 -11.05 -30.08
N ASN A 323 26.05 -10.50 -30.77
CA ASN A 323 25.64 -11.01 -32.07
C ASN A 323 26.72 -10.85 -33.14
N ARG A 324 27.59 -9.84 -33.03
CA ARG A 324 28.77 -9.68 -33.94
C ARG A 324 29.91 -10.66 -33.66
N THR A 325 30.05 -11.12 -32.41
CA THR A 325 31.08 -12.08 -32.00
C THR A 325 30.64 -13.52 -32.25
N ALA A 326 29.34 -13.76 -32.43
CA ALA A 326 28.77 -15.09 -32.70
C ALA A 326 28.53 -15.36 -34.18
N ALA A 327 28.69 -14.36 -35.05
CA ALA A 327 28.69 -14.44 -36.51
C ALA A 327 30.14 -14.45 -37.06
#